data_131438a06f125ae55ae31b080edf3195
#
_entry.id   131438a06f125ae55ae31b080edf3195
#
_cell.length_a   1.000
_cell.length_b   1.000
_cell.length_c   1.000
_cell.angle_alpha   90.00
_cell.angle_beta   90.00
_cell.angle_gamma   90.00
#
_symmetry.space_group_name_H-M   'P 1'
#
loop_
_entity.id
_entity.type
_entity.pdbx_description
1 polymer ?
#
loop_
_entity_poly.entity_id
_entity_poly.type
_entity_poly.pdbx_seq_one_letter_code
_entity_poly.pdbx_strand_id
1 'polypeptide(L)'
;MSIFNYKQRNNIILVSIIALGCFLLYALSALFSSILGAIVLFTIFRPFYLYMTERKSLNSALAAIIIILISLIVIVIPFLSLSIMVIGKIGSINRESINIDKWSEKIDAFTGANINQPHFAEDTLQKLGAYAADLFPSLLGSAASIVLTLLVMYFLLYFMFVQMREFEVGLLKYAPFREQHALKFATELRNSTYSNVLGQGVIALTQGILLAMGFYAFGIPDAVFWGVIGSFLSFLPVVGAPTMCIPASVILFAGGHNLKGILLLAYGLLFIGNVDNVLRLIINKRIGNTHPIISVIGVFIGLPLFGILGLVFGPVLLSYFLLLLEIYETNRMAADRLERIRTGPEMQ
;
A
#
# COMPACT_ATOMS: atom_id res chain seq x y z
N MET A 1 24.23 54.65 0.41
CA MET A 1 23.14 54.69 1.40
C MET A 1 22.26 53.46 1.20
N SER A 2 22.15 52.58 2.18
CA SER A 2 21.24 51.43 2.05
C SER A 2 19.81 51.91 2.21
N ILE A 3 18.95 51.65 1.22
CA ILE A 3 17.56 52.07 1.13
C ILE A 3 16.71 51.47 2.26
N PHE A 4 17.18 50.39 2.89
CA PHE A 4 16.46 49.65 3.93
C PHE A 4 17.17 49.72 5.28
N ASN A 5 16.39 49.93 6.35
CA ASN A 5 16.86 49.86 7.72
C ASN A 5 17.20 48.38 8.08
N TYR A 6 18.16 48.16 8.99
CA TYR A 6 18.61 46.82 9.41
C TYR A 6 17.46 45.87 9.75
N LYS A 7 16.46 46.35 10.48
CA LYS A 7 15.24 45.59 10.83
C LYS A 7 14.41 45.20 9.59
N GLN A 8 14.26 46.13 8.62
CA GLN A 8 13.54 45.86 7.37
C GLN A 8 14.26 44.80 6.53
N ARG A 9 15.58 44.91 6.42
CA ARG A 9 16.41 43.94 5.67
C ARG A 9 16.30 42.56 6.29
N ASN A 10 16.34 42.42 7.62
CA ASN A 10 16.23 41.16 8.30
C ASN A 10 14.82 40.52 8.14
N ASN A 11 13.78 41.33 8.19
CA ASN A 11 12.42 40.89 7.93
C ASN A 11 12.21 40.41 6.48
N ILE A 12 12.79 41.11 5.51
CA ILE A 12 12.73 40.70 4.08
C ILE A 12 13.45 39.37 3.89
N ILE A 13 14.63 39.20 4.48
CA ILE A 13 15.38 37.92 4.45
C ILE A 13 14.55 36.81 5.09
N LEU A 14 13.93 37.04 6.25
CA LEU A 14 13.10 36.07 6.92
C LEU A 14 11.88 35.64 6.07
N VAL A 15 11.17 36.61 5.51
CA VAL A 15 10.03 36.37 4.62
C VAL A 15 10.48 35.59 3.37
N SER A 16 11.63 35.97 2.79
CA SER A 16 12.18 35.24 1.63
C SER A 16 12.55 33.80 1.96
N ILE A 17 13.14 33.55 3.15
CA ILE A 17 13.45 32.19 3.61
C ILE A 17 12.16 31.37 3.80
N ILE A 18 11.13 31.95 4.43
CA ILE A 18 9.84 31.27 4.64
C ILE A 18 9.17 30.98 3.29
N ALA A 19 9.12 31.98 2.40
CA ALA A 19 8.51 31.81 1.08
C ALA A 19 9.23 30.75 0.24
N LEU A 20 10.57 30.78 0.22
CA LEU A 20 11.38 29.78 -0.47
C LEU A 20 11.23 28.39 0.19
N GLY A 21 11.16 28.32 1.51
CA GLY A 21 10.91 27.09 2.25
C GLY A 21 9.55 26.48 1.91
N CYS A 22 8.48 27.27 1.92
CA CYS A 22 7.15 26.82 1.52
C CYS A 22 7.11 26.36 0.05
N PHE A 23 7.77 27.10 -0.85
CA PHE A 23 7.88 26.71 -2.26
C PHE A 23 8.63 25.39 -2.42
N LEU A 24 9.76 25.21 -1.72
CA LEU A 24 10.52 23.97 -1.75
C LEU A 24 9.72 22.79 -1.16
N LEU A 25 8.99 22.97 -0.07
CA LEU A 25 8.12 21.95 0.50
C LEU A 25 7.01 21.55 -0.47
N TYR A 26 6.43 22.53 -1.16
CA TYR A 26 5.43 22.25 -2.20
C TYR A 26 6.05 21.49 -3.39
N ALA A 27 7.21 21.89 -3.88
CA ALA A 27 7.91 21.20 -4.96
C ALA A 27 8.34 19.78 -4.56
N LEU A 28 8.81 19.59 -3.32
CA LEU A 28 9.20 18.29 -2.78
C LEU A 28 7.99 17.36 -2.56
N SER A 29 6.78 17.90 -2.40
CA SER A 29 5.58 17.07 -2.23
C SER A 29 5.38 16.07 -3.38
N ALA A 30 5.74 16.47 -4.61
CA ALA A 30 5.71 15.59 -5.78
C ALA A 30 6.70 14.41 -5.67
N LEU A 31 7.80 14.58 -4.94
CA LEU A 31 8.82 13.56 -4.72
C LEU A 31 8.61 12.73 -3.45
N PHE A 32 7.61 13.09 -2.65
CA PHE A 32 7.40 12.46 -1.34
C PHE A 32 7.15 10.94 -1.45
N SER A 33 6.38 10.53 -2.45
CA SER A 33 6.15 9.10 -2.76
C SER A 33 7.46 8.37 -3.08
N SER A 34 8.35 9.01 -3.85
CA SER A 34 9.66 8.44 -4.20
C SER A 34 10.57 8.29 -2.99
N ILE A 35 10.61 9.30 -2.13
CA ILE A 35 11.41 9.29 -0.90
C ILE A 35 10.90 8.20 0.04
N LEU A 36 9.59 8.16 0.28
CA LEU A 36 8.98 7.16 1.16
C LEU A 36 9.21 5.74 0.62
N GLY A 37 9.03 5.55 -0.69
CA GLY A 37 9.31 4.27 -1.35
C GLY A 37 10.77 3.84 -1.23
N ALA A 38 11.72 4.76 -1.39
CA ALA A 38 13.13 4.48 -1.20
C ALA A 38 13.44 4.04 0.23
N ILE A 39 12.88 4.73 1.25
CA ILE A 39 13.06 4.37 2.66
C ILE A 39 12.48 2.98 2.96
N VAL A 40 11.29 2.69 2.45
CA VAL A 40 10.63 1.38 2.61
C VAL A 40 11.48 0.27 1.98
N LEU A 41 11.90 0.43 0.72
CA LEU A 41 12.73 -0.55 0.04
C LEU A 41 14.11 -0.70 0.68
N PHE A 42 14.74 0.40 1.07
CA PHE A 42 16.00 0.36 1.83
C PHE A 42 15.85 -0.48 3.10
N THR A 43 14.80 -0.23 3.87
CA THR A 43 14.53 -0.97 5.11
C THR A 43 14.37 -2.46 4.84
N ILE A 44 13.60 -2.84 3.82
CA ILE A 44 13.33 -4.25 3.46
C ILE A 44 14.58 -4.95 2.96
N PHE A 45 15.33 -4.32 2.06
CA PHE A 45 16.48 -4.94 1.39
C PHE A 45 17.81 -4.76 2.13
N ARG A 46 17.87 -3.95 3.19
CA ARG A 46 19.06 -3.74 4.01
C ARG A 46 19.76 -5.04 4.45
N PRO A 47 19.05 -6.07 4.98
CA PRO A 47 19.74 -7.30 5.38
C PRO A 47 20.33 -8.07 4.20
N PHE A 48 19.70 -8.01 3.02
CA PHE A 48 20.25 -8.62 1.81
C PHE A 48 21.50 -7.89 1.32
N TYR A 49 21.48 -6.55 1.39
CA TYR A 49 22.63 -5.73 1.06
C TYR A 49 23.83 -6.04 1.96
N LEU A 50 23.62 -6.07 3.27
CA LEU A 50 24.68 -6.43 4.23
C LEU A 50 25.19 -7.85 4.00
N TYR A 51 24.33 -8.80 3.72
CA TYR A 51 24.75 -10.17 3.36
C TYR A 51 25.64 -10.19 2.13
N MET A 52 25.34 -9.41 1.09
CA MET A 52 26.11 -9.35 -0.15
C MET A 52 27.45 -8.62 0.04
N THR A 53 27.47 -7.55 0.81
CA THR A 53 28.69 -6.74 1.01
C THR A 53 29.62 -7.33 2.09
N GLU A 54 29.07 -7.78 3.22
CA GLU A 54 29.88 -8.27 4.34
C GLU A 54 30.28 -9.75 4.20
N ARG A 55 29.34 -10.63 3.77
CA ARG A 55 29.62 -12.06 3.63
C ARG A 55 30.18 -12.47 2.27
N LYS A 56 29.70 -11.83 1.20
CA LYS A 56 30.12 -12.13 -0.17
C LYS A 56 31.20 -11.18 -0.68
N SER A 57 31.59 -10.17 0.11
CA SER A 57 32.60 -9.15 -0.24
C SER A 57 32.35 -8.48 -1.59
N LEU A 58 31.08 -8.34 -2.00
CA LEU A 58 30.71 -7.65 -3.22
C LEU A 58 30.91 -6.14 -3.05
N ASN A 59 31.30 -5.49 -4.15
CA ASN A 59 31.38 -4.02 -4.19
C ASN A 59 29.99 -3.42 -3.89
N SER A 60 29.97 -2.36 -3.06
CA SER A 60 28.76 -1.64 -2.64
C SER A 60 27.86 -1.23 -3.81
N ALA A 61 28.47 -0.74 -4.89
CA ALA A 61 27.72 -0.34 -6.09
C ALA A 61 27.06 -1.54 -6.80
N LEU A 62 27.78 -2.66 -6.94
CA LEU A 62 27.23 -3.87 -7.55
C LEU A 62 26.09 -4.47 -6.69
N ALA A 63 26.29 -4.53 -5.38
CA ALA A 63 25.23 -5.00 -4.46
C ALA A 63 23.96 -4.13 -4.56
N ALA A 64 24.11 -2.81 -4.60
CA ALA A 64 22.99 -1.88 -4.77
C ALA A 64 22.26 -2.10 -6.09
N ILE A 65 22.98 -2.23 -7.22
CA ILE A 65 22.38 -2.48 -8.55
C ILE A 65 21.62 -3.80 -8.55
N ILE A 66 22.18 -4.87 -7.99
CA ILE A 66 21.49 -6.17 -7.95
C ILE A 66 20.20 -6.08 -7.16
N ILE A 67 20.20 -5.40 -6.01
CA ILE A 67 18.99 -5.19 -5.19
C ILE A 67 17.96 -4.37 -5.96
N ILE A 68 18.38 -3.30 -6.64
CA ILE A 68 17.50 -2.49 -7.46
C ILE A 68 16.84 -3.34 -8.55
N LEU A 69 17.60 -4.16 -9.26
CA LEU A 69 17.06 -5.04 -10.28
C LEU A 69 16.08 -6.07 -9.70
N ILE A 70 16.43 -6.71 -8.57
CA ILE A 70 15.53 -7.65 -7.90
C ILE A 70 14.24 -6.96 -7.45
N SER A 71 14.33 -5.79 -6.81
CA SER A 71 13.16 -5.06 -6.34
C SER A 71 12.29 -4.55 -7.49
N LEU A 72 12.91 -4.11 -8.60
CA LEU A 72 12.21 -3.71 -9.81
C LEU A 72 11.40 -4.88 -10.38
N ILE A 73 12.03 -6.06 -10.50
CA ILE A 73 11.36 -7.28 -10.96
C ILE A 73 10.19 -7.65 -10.05
N VAL A 74 10.40 -7.66 -8.73
CA VAL A 74 9.37 -8.03 -7.75
C VAL A 74 8.18 -7.05 -7.75
N ILE A 75 8.42 -5.77 -8.02
CA ILE A 75 7.36 -4.76 -8.05
C ILE A 75 6.70 -4.69 -9.43
N VAL A 76 7.50 -4.61 -10.49
CA VAL A 76 6.99 -4.32 -11.85
C VAL A 76 6.32 -5.53 -12.50
N ILE A 77 6.86 -6.75 -12.30
CA ILE A 77 6.29 -7.94 -12.93
C ILE A 77 4.83 -8.19 -12.54
N PRO A 78 4.43 -8.16 -11.25
CA PRO A 78 3.03 -8.36 -10.87
C PRO A 78 2.10 -7.31 -11.49
N PHE A 79 2.52 -6.05 -11.54
CA PHE A 79 1.72 -4.99 -12.16
C PHE A 79 1.60 -5.15 -13.67
N LEU A 80 2.69 -5.50 -14.36
CA LEU A 80 2.66 -5.76 -15.80
C LEU A 80 1.80 -6.98 -16.13
N SER A 81 1.94 -8.06 -15.36
CA SER A 81 1.13 -9.27 -15.57
C SER A 81 -0.35 -8.98 -15.40
N LEU A 82 -0.73 -8.25 -14.35
CA LEU A 82 -2.11 -7.81 -14.15
C LEU A 82 -2.59 -6.95 -15.32
N SER A 83 -1.81 -5.97 -15.75
CA SER A 83 -2.18 -5.07 -16.85
C SER A 83 -2.40 -5.84 -18.15
N ILE A 84 -1.49 -6.74 -18.51
CA ILE A 84 -1.60 -7.57 -19.72
C ILE A 84 -2.83 -8.49 -19.65
N MET A 85 -3.06 -9.11 -18.48
CA MET A 85 -4.22 -9.99 -18.28
C MET A 85 -5.54 -9.23 -18.38
N VAL A 86 -5.63 -8.04 -17.79
CA VAL A 86 -6.83 -7.19 -17.85
C VAL A 86 -7.09 -6.71 -19.27
N ILE A 87 -6.07 -6.20 -19.96
CA ILE A 87 -6.18 -5.76 -21.37
C ILE A 87 -6.63 -6.91 -22.27
N GLY A 88 -6.00 -8.08 -22.14
CA GLY A 88 -6.35 -9.26 -22.91
C GLY A 88 -7.80 -9.69 -22.66
N LYS A 89 -8.27 -9.58 -21.40
CA LYS A 89 -9.63 -9.96 -21.04
C LYS A 89 -10.68 -8.95 -21.56
N ILE A 90 -10.41 -7.65 -21.43
CA ILE A 90 -11.30 -6.60 -21.98
C ILE A 90 -11.45 -6.77 -23.49
N GLY A 91 -10.35 -7.05 -24.20
CA GLY A 91 -10.38 -7.29 -25.66
C GLY A 91 -11.14 -8.56 -26.08
N SER A 92 -11.26 -9.54 -25.18
CA SER A 92 -11.97 -10.80 -25.45
C SER A 92 -13.45 -10.79 -25.04
N ILE A 93 -13.92 -9.74 -24.35
CA ILE A 93 -15.34 -9.58 -24.02
C ILE A 93 -16.10 -9.15 -25.28
N ASN A 94 -16.54 -10.15 -26.04
CA ASN A 94 -17.44 -9.91 -27.15
C ASN A 94 -18.83 -9.60 -26.59
N ARG A 95 -19.41 -8.45 -26.97
CA ARG A 95 -20.75 -8.00 -26.51
C ARG A 95 -21.85 -9.04 -26.76
N GLU A 96 -21.66 -9.93 -27.73
CA GLU A 96 -22.63 -10.99 -28.07
C GLU A 96 -22.61 -12.17 -27.09
N SER A 97 -21.57 -12.35 -26.28
CA SER A 97 -21.48 -13.50 -25.34
C SER A 97 -22.15 -13.24 -23.99
N ILE A 98 -22.44 -12.00 -23.64
CA ILE A 98 -23.15 -11.64 -22.41
C ILE A 98 -24.63 -11.49 -22.77
N ASN A 99 -25.37 -12.59 -22.68
CA ASN A 99 -26.81 -12.62 -22.93
C ASN A 99 -27.56 -12.02 -21.70
N ILE A 100 -27.54 -10.67 -21.64
CA ILE A 100 -28.04 -9.86 -20.52
C ILE A 100 -29.51 -10.15 -20.23
N ASP A 101 -30.30 -10.41 -21.29
CA ASP A 101 -31.73 -10.69 -21.16
C ASP A 101 -32.00 -11.96 -20.36
N LYS A 102 -31.17 -13.00 -20.54
CA LYS A 102 -31.25 -14.23 -19.71
C LYS A 102 -30.83 -14.02 -18.26
N TRP A 103 -30.00 -13.02 -18.00
CA TRP A 103 -29.51 -12.71 -16.65
C TRP A 103 -30.54 -11.88 -15.88
N SER A 104 -31.16 -10.88 -16.53
CA SER A 104 -32.21 -10.07 -15.92
C SER A 104 -33.46 -10.92 -15.56
N GLU A 105 -33.90 -11.78 -16.46
CA GLU A 105 -35.04 -12.71 -16.22
C GLU A 105 -34.82 -13.63 -15.02
N LYS A 106 -33.58 -14.15 -14.85
CA LYS A 106 -33.24 -15.04 -13.72
C LYS A 106 -33.06 -14.31 -12.39
N ILE A 107 -32.54 -13.09 -12.42
CA ILE A 107 -32.39 -12.25 -11.21
C ILE A 107 -33.78 -11.80 -10.75
N ASP A 108 -34.66 -11.43 -11.64
CA ASP A 108 -36.04 -11.07 -11.34
C ASP A 108 -36.82 -12.27 -10.74
N ALA A 109 -36.60 -13.47 -11.28
CA ALA A 109 -37.20 -14.70 -10.74
C ALA A 109 -36.67 -15.06 -9.32
N PHE A 110 -35.44 -14.66 -8.98
CA PHE A 110 -34.85 -15.00 -7.70
C PHE A 110 -35.07 -13.93 -6.62
N THR A 111 -35.12 -12.66 -6.98
CA THR A 111 -35.25 -11.54 -6.03
C THR A 111 -36.69 -11.06 -5.84
N GLY A 112 -37.61 -11.44 -6.74
CA GLY A 112 -38.98 -10.90 -6.77
C GLY A 112 -39.04 -9.39 -7.02
N ALA A 113 -37.90 -8.79 -7.26
CA ALA A 113 -37.81 -7.38 -7.60
C ALA A 113 -37.99 -7.24 -9.11
N ASN A 114 -38.98 -6.49 -9.53
CA ASN A 114 -39.16 -6.10 -10.94
C ASN A 114 -38.00 -5.17 -11.35
N ILE A 115 -36.79 -5.74 -11.57
CA ILE A 115 -35.64 -5.04 -12.12
C ILE A 115 -35.78 -4.90 -13.65
N ASN A 116 -36.93 -5.23 -14.15
CA ASN A 116 -37.29 -5.16 -15.56
C ASN A 116 -37.47 -3.70 -16.06
N GLN A 117 -36.55 -2.82 -15.64
CA GLN A 117 -36.28 -1.58 -16.37
C GLN A 117 -35.34 -1.94 -17.51
N PRO A 118 -35.80 -1.88 -18.78
CA PRO A 118 -35.04 -2.38 -19.93
C PRO A 118 -33.67 -1.69 -20.15
N HIS A 119 -33.36 -0.70 -19.36
CA HIS A 119 -32.11 0.07 -19.45
C HIS A 119 -31.17 -0.07 -18.24
N PHE A 120 -31.56 -0.71 -17.12
CA PHE A 120 -30.71 -0.74 -15.93
C PHE A 120 -29.44 -1.58 -16.13
N ALA A 121 -29.56 -2.72 -16.78
CA ALA A 121 -28.42 -3.58 -17.08
C ALA A 121 -27.52 -2.98 -18.17
N GLU A 122 -28.12 -2.39 -19.21
CA GLU A 122 -27.42 -1.67 -20.28
C GLU A 122 -26.73 -0.41 -19.73
N ASP A 123 -27.42 0.39 -18.93
CA ASP A 123 -26.87 1.58 -18.28
C ASP A 123 -25.71 1.24 -17.33
N THR A 124 -25.85 0.15 -16.58
CA THR A 124 -24.79 -0.30 -15.63
C THR A 124 -23.58 -0.82 -16.38
N LEU A 125 -23.76 -1.60 -17.44
CA LEU A 125 -22.66 -2.08 -18.28
C LEU A 125 -22.04 -0.95 -19.11
N GLN A 126 -22.83 0.00 -19.58
CA GLN A 126 -22.33 1.18 -20.29
C GLN A 126 -21.54 2.09 -19.36
N LYS A 127 -21.99 2.27 -18.11
CA LYS A 127 -21.26 2.98 -17.07
C LYS A 127 -19.98 2.25 -16.68
N LEU A 128 -20.02 0.93 -16.47
CA LEU A 128 -18.83 0.13 -16.19
C LEU A 128 -17.84 0.13 -17.37
N GLY A 129 -18.36 0.05 -18.62
CA GLY A 129 -17.55 0.17 -19.82
C GLY A 129 -16.93 1.57 -19.98
N ALA A 130 -17.69 2.61 -19.69
CA ALA A 130 -17.20 3.99 -19.68
C ALA A 130 -16.16 4.22 -18.58
N TYR A 131 -16.41 3.74 -17.35
CA TYR A 131 -15.39 3.76 -16.29
C TYR A 131 -14.11 3.00 -16.66
N ALA A 132 -14.24 1.83 -17.29
CA ALA A 132 -13.07 1.09 -17.77
C ALA A 132 -12.34 1.83 -18.91
N ALA A 133 -13.08 2.49 -19.81
CA ALA A 133 -12.53 3.29 -20.90
C ALA A 133 -11.83 4.57 -20.40
N ASP A 134 -12.35 5.19 -19.34
CA ASP A 134 -11.75 6.39 -18.71
C ASP A 134 -10.57 6.05 -17.81
N LEU A 135 -10.55 4.85 -17.21
CA LEU A 135 -9.41 4.37 -16.44
C LEU A 135 -8.16 4.20 -17.33
N PHE A 136 -8.32 3.82 -18.60
CA PHE A 136 -7.20 3.54 -19.49
C PHE A 136 -6.37 4.79 -19.85
N PRO A 137 -6.97 5.91 -20.30
CA PRO A 137 -6.24 7.17 -20.52
C PRO A 137 -5.65 7.74 -19.22
N SER A 138 -6.36 7.59 -18.09
CA SER A 138 -5.85 8.05 -16.79
C SER A 138 -4.66 7.23 -16.32
N LEU A 139 -4.61 5.93 -16.59
CA LEU A 139 -3.45 5.06 -16.33
C LEU A 139 -2.27 5.42 -17.25
N LEU A 140 -2.52 5.70 -18.54
CA LEU A 140 -1.49 6.14 -19.47
C LEU A 140 -0.96 7.53 -19.14
N GLY A 141 -1.81 8.48 -18.77
CA GLY A 141 -1.41 9.80 -18.27
C GLY A 141 -0.60 9.72 -16.97
N SER A 142 -0.90 8.74 -16.13
CA SER A 142 -0.16 8.44 -14.91
C SER A 142 1.15 7.70 -15.17
N ALA A 143 1.34 7.06 -16.33
CA ALA A 143 2.52 6.25 -16.62
C ALA A 143 3.82 7.08 -16.56
N ALA A 144 3.81 8.30 -17.09
CA ALA A 144 4.97 9.19 -17.04
C ALA A 144 5.30 9.57 -15.58
N SER A 145 4.29 9.86 -14.75
CA SER A 145 4.48 10.19 -13.34
C SER A 145 4.95 8.98 -12.54
N ILE A 146 4.45 7.78 -12.85
CA ILE A 146 4.90 6.52 -12.23
C ILE A 146 6.36 6.27 -12.58
N VAL A 147 6.74 6.39 -13.86
CA VAL A 147 8.13 6.21 -14.31
C VAL A 147 9.04 7.20 -13.62
N LEU A 148 8.66 8.48 -13.54
CA LEU A 148 9.43 9.50 -12.85
C LEU A 148 9.58 9.17 -11.34
N THR A 149 8.48 8.77 -10.70
CA THR A 149 8.48 8.36 -9.29
C THR A 149 9.42 7.17 -9.04
N LEU A 150 9.37 6.15 -9.88
CA LEU A 150 10.26 4.99 -9.80
C LEU A 150 11.71 5.38 -10.05
N LEU A 151 11.98 6.21 -11.05
CA LEU A 151 13.33 6.67 -11.38
C LEU A 151 13.95 7.41 -10.18
N VAL A 152 13.24 8.39 -9.62
CA VAL A 152 13.72 9.13 -8.44
C VAL A 152 13.85 8.20 -7.23
N MET A 153 12.89 7.30 -7.01
CA MET A 153 12.92 6.33 -5.92
C MET A 153 14.16 5.42 -6.00
N TYR A 154 14.44 4.85 -7.17
CA TYR A 154 15.60 3.98 -7.35
C TYR A 154 16.92 4.73 -7.36
N PHE A 155 16.94 5.97 -7.85
CA PHE A 155 18.08 6.86 -7.72
C PHE A 155 18.43 7.11 -6.25
N LEU A 156 17.45 7.49 -5.44
CA LEU A 156 17.64 7.67 -4.00
C LEU A 156 18.08 6.36 -3.32
N LEU A 157 17.43 5.25 -3.64
CA LEU A 157 17.74 3.93 -3.09
C LEU A 157 19.19 3.53 -3.38
N TYR A 158 19.69 3.79 -4.59
CA TYR A 158 21.07 3.53 -4.96
C TYR A 158 22.05 4.27 -4.03
N PHE A 159 21.86 5.58 -3.85
CA PHE A 159 22.72 6.37 -2.98
C PHE A 159 22.60 5.98 -1.50
N MET A 160 21.39 5.66 -1.05
CA MET A 160 21.16 5.16 0.31
C MET A 160 21.93 3.86 0.58
N PHE A 161 22.06 2.97 -0.39
CA PHE A 161 22.85 1.75 -0.25
C PHE A 161 24.35 2.01 -0.39
N VAL A 162 24.78 2.75 -1.41
CA VAL A 162 26.22 3.00 -1.63
C VAL A 162 26.84 3.81 -0.50
N GLN A 163 26.10 4.77 0.05
CA GLN A 163 26.51 5.61 1.18
C GLN A 163 25.75 5.22 2.47
N MET A 164 25.56 3.92 2.68
CA MET A 164 24.69 3.43 3.75
C MET A 164 25.13 3.92 5.13
N ARG A 165 26.44 3.88 5.40
CA ARG A 165 26.99 4.28 6.71
C ARG A 165 26.77 5.77 6.98
N GLU A 166 27.05 6.61 5.98
CA GLU A 166 26.86 8.06 6.06
C GLU A 166 25.38 8.42 6.22
N PHE A 167 24.51 7.70 5.49
CA PHE A 167 23.06 7.87 5.57
C PHE A 167 22.52 7.50 6.96
N GLU A 168 22.91 6.34 7.51
CA GLU A 168 22.47 5.91 8.85
C GLU A 168 22.99 6.84 9.96
N VAL A 169 24.25 7.23 9.90
CA VAL A 169 24.86 8.18 10.86
C VAL A 169 24.16 9.55 10.73
N GLY A 170 23.90 9.99 9.51
CA GLY A 170 23.16 11.23 9.26
C GLY A 170 21.79 11.23 9.89
N LEU A 171 21.01 10.14 9.69
CA LEU A 171 19.69 9.98 10.31
C LEU A 171 19.75 10.07 11.84
N LEU A 172 20.70 9.40 12.47
CA LEU A 172 20.87 9.42 13.93
C LEU A 172 21.29 10.81 14.42
N LYS A 173 22.19 11.49 13.69
CA LYS A 173 22.71 12.81 14.07
C LYS A 173 21.63 13.91 14.01
N TYR A 174 20.76 13.85 13.01
CA TYR A 174 19.70 14.84 12.82
C TYR A 174 18.37 14.43 13.47
N ALA A 175 18.28 13.20 14.02
CA ALA A 175 17.10 12.80 14.77
C ALA A 175 16.99 13.62 16.06
N PRO A 176 15.84 14.25 16.35
CA PRO A 176 15.64 15.06 17.56
C PRO A 176 15.47 14.21 18.83
N PHE A 177 16.03 13.00 18.86
CA PHE A 177 15.89 12.02 19.95
C PHE A 177 17.22 11.77 20.63
N ARG A 178 17.16 11.41 21.92
CA ARG A 178 18.34 10.85 22.63
C ARG A 178 18.69 9.51 21.97
N GLU A 179 19.98 9.16 21.96
CA GLU A 179 20.50 7.95 21.27
C GLU A 179 19.70 6.67 21.57
N GLN A 180 19.31 6.44 22.82
CA GLN A 180 18.52 5.28 23.21
C GLN A 180 17.14 5.24 22.54
N HIS A 181 16.50 6.40 22.40
CA HIS A 181 15.20 6.52 21.72
C HIS A 181 15.34 6.43 20.20
N ALA A 182 16.44 6.90 19.63
CA ALA A 182 16.72 6.79 18.20
C ALA A 182 16.87 5.33 17.76
N LEU A 183 17.57 4.50 18.55
CA LEU A 183 17.69 3.07 18.28
C LEU A 183 16.34 2.32 18.39
N LYS A 184 15.57 2.64 19.43
CA LYS A 184 14.22 2.08 19.58
C LYS A 184 13.34 2.49 18.38
N PHE A 185 13.38 3.77 18.02
CA PHE A 185 12.65 4.30 16.87
C PHE A 185 13.03 3.58 15.58
N ALA A 186 14.31 3.43 15.28
CA ALA A 186 14.78 2.72 14.08
C ALA A 186 14.32 1.25 14.05
N THR A 187 14.30 0.58 15.20
CA THR A 187 13.84 -0.80 15.33
C THR A 187 12.33 -0.91 15.09
N GLU A 188 11.54 -0.05 15.69
CA GLU A 188 10.09 -0.02 15.51
C GLU A 188 9.68 0.37 14.08
N LEU A 189 10.39 1.34 13.49
CA LEU A 189 10.26 1.73 12.09
C LEU A 189 10.47 0.53 11.16
N ARG A 190 11.54 -0.21 11.39
CA ARG A 190 11.83 -1.44 10.65
C ARG A 190 10.72 -2.47 10.83
N ASN A 191 10.32 -2.76 12.06
CA ASN A 191 9.30 -3.75 12.36
C ASN A 191 7.95 -3.38 11.73
N SER A 192 7.56 -2.11 11.82
CA SER A 192 6.35 -1.58 11.20
C SER A 192 6.39 -1.73 9.67
N THR A 193 7.54 -1.40 9.04
CA THR A 193 7.71 -1.58 7.60
C THR A 193 7.57 -3.06 7.20
N TYR A 194 8.28 -3.96 7.91
CA TYR A 194 8.20 -5.40 7.64
C TYR A 194 6.78 -5.94 7.83
N SER A 195 6.10 -5.58 8.91
CA SER A 195 4.74 -6.02 9.19
C SER A 195 3.76 -5.52 8.12
N ASN A 196 3.82 -4.25 7.78
CA ASN A 196 2.87 -3.67 6.81
C ASN A 196 3.17 -4.07 5.36
N VAL A 197 4.42 -4.17 4.95
CA VAL A 197 4.75 -4.44 3.54
C VAL A 197 4.86 -5.94 3.27
N LEU A 198 5.76 -6.63 3.97
CA LEU A 198 5.95 -8.08 3.75
C LEU A 198 4.77 -8.87 4.29
N GLY A 199 4.22 -8.46 5.44
CA GLY A 199 3.03 -9.09 6.00
C GLY A 199 1.85 -9.02 5.04
N GLN A 200 1.55 -7.84 4.55
CA GLN A 200 0.46 -7.64 3.59
C GLN A 200 0.74 -8.36 2.26
N GLY A 201 1.99 -8.39 1.79
CA GLY A 201 2.37 -9.15 0.60
C GLY A 201 2.12 -10.66 0.74
N VAL A 202 2.46 -11.25 1.89
CA VAL A 202 2.17 -12.67 2.19
C VAL A 202 0.68 -12.93 2.23
N ILE A 203 -0.10 -12.07 2.89
CA ILE A 203 -1.56 -12.16 2.95
C ILE A 203 -2.14 -12.11 1.53
N ALA A 204 -1.74 -11.12 0.72
CA ALA A 204 -2.24 -10.92 -0.63
C ALA A 204 -1.95 -12.14 -1.53
N LEU A 205 -0.73 -12.65 -1.51
CA LEU A 205 -0.37 -13.86 -2.26
C LEU A 205 -1.19 -15.08 -1.81
N THR A 206 -1.31 -15.30 -0.51
CA THR A 206 -2.07 -16.43 0.03
C THR A 206 -3.54 -16.36 -0.36
N GLN A 207 -4.17 -15.22 -0.19
CA GLN A 207 -5.57 -15.01 -0.56
C GLN A 207 -5.80 -15.16 -2.06
N GLY A 208 -4.89 -14.64 -2.90
CA GLY A 208 -4.99 -14.80 -4.34
C GLY A 208 -4.85 -16.26 -4.79
N ILE A 209 -3.92 -17.00 -4.20
CA ILE A 209 -3.76 -18.45 -4.47
C ILE A 209 -5.02 -19.21 -4.04
N LEU A 210 -5.54 -18.94 -2.84
CA LEU A 210 -6.75 -19.59 -2.34
C LEU A 210 -7.96 -19.26 -3.21
N LEU A 211 -8.09 -18.00 -3.66
CA LEU A 211 -9.16 -17.60 -4.58
C LEU A 211 -9.06 -18.36 -5.92
N ALA A 212 -7.85 -18.43 -6.50
CA ALA A 212 -7.61 -19.17 -7.73
C ALA A 212 -7.96 -20.66 -7.58
N MET A 213 -7.54 -21.28 -6.47
CA MET A 213 -7.86 -22.68 -6.17
C MET A 213 -9.37 -22.90 -6.02
N GLY A 214 -10.06 -22.01 -5.29
CA GLY A 214 -11.51 -22.08 -5.15
C GLY A 214 -12.22 -21.93 -6.49
N PHE A 215 -11.89 -20.93 -7.28
CA PHE A 215 -12.49 -20.70 -8.59
C PHE A 215 -12.27 -21.89 -9.54
N TYR A 216 -11.06 -22.44 -9.54
CA TYR A 216 -10.75 -23.65 -10.30
C TYR A 216 -11.60 -24.85 -9.85
N ALA A 217 -11.69 -25.10 -8.54
CA ALA A 217 -12.47 -26.23 -7.98
C ALA A 217 -13.98 -26.12 -8.28
N PHE A 218 -14.53 -24.91 -8.30
CA PHE A 218 -15.94 -24.68 -8.60
C PHE A 218 -16.24 -24.52 -10.10
N GLY A 219 -15.20 -24.60 -10.97
CA GLY A 219 -15.35 -24.58 -12.41
C GLY A 219 -15.56 -23.17 -12.99
N ILE A 220 -15.08 -22.14 -12.30
CA ILE A 220 -15.09 -20.76 -12.81
C ILE A 220 -13.94 -20.60 -13.81
N PRO A 221 -14.23 -20.11 -15.03
CA PRO A 221 -13.19 -19.91 -16.04
C PRO A 221 -12.18 -18.85 -15.59
N ASP A 222 -10.97 -18.95 -16.12
CA ASP A 222 -9.89 -18.00 -15.85
C ASP A 222 -9.54 -17.84 -14.35
N ALA A 223 -9.58 -18.92 -13.58
CA ALA A 223 -9.38 -18.93 -12.13
C ALA A 223 -8.07 -18.23 -11.70
N VAL A 224 -6.98 -18.38 -12.47
CA VAL A 224 -5.69 -17.74 -12.20
C VAL A 224 -5.79 -16.22 -12.38
N PHE A 225 -6.49 -15.75 -13.41
CA PHE A 225 -6.75 -14.33 -13.62
C PHE A 225 -7.45 -13.70 -12.42
N TRP A 226 -8.52 -14.33 -11.96
CA TRP A 226 -9.28 -13.87 -10.77
C TRP A 226 -8.44 -13.95 -9.49
N GLY A 227 -7.59 -14.97 -9.37
CA GLY A 227 -6.64 -15.08 -8.26
C GLY A 227 -5.63 -13.92 -8.21
N VAL A 228 -5.09 -13.53 -9.35
CA VAL A 228 -4.19 -12.37 -9.46
C VAL A 228 -4.93 -11.08 -9.08
N ILE A 229 -6.13 -10.85 -9.61
CA ILE A 229 -6.96 -9.70 -9.22
C ILE A 229 -7.25 -9.74 -7.72
N GLY A 230 -7.62 -10.90 -7.17
CA GLY A 230 -7.86 -11.10 -5.74
C GLY A 230 -6.65 -10.77 -4.87
N SER A 231 -5.43 -11.10 -5.32
CA SER A 231 -4.20 -10.70 -4.63
C SER A 231 -4.07 -9.18 -4.51
N PHE A 232 -4.36 -8.44 -5.59
CA PHE A 232 -4.34 -6.96 -5.55
C PHE A 232 -5.46 -6.39 -4.68
N LEU A 233 -6.67 -6.94 -4.77
CA LEU A 233 -7.80 -6.52 -3.94
C LEU A 233 -7.56 -6.79 -2.45
N SER A 234 -6.75 -7.78 -2.12
CA SER A 234 -6.38 -8.09 -0.73
C SER A 234 -5.59 -6.98 -0.03
N PHE A 235 -5.01 -6.04 -0.78
CA PHE A 235 -4.43 -4.82 -0.19
C PHE A 235 -5.50 -3.88 0.37
N LEU A 236 -6.76 -3.98 -0.11
CA LEU A 236 -7.88 -3.23 0.43
C LEU A 236 -8.46 -3.95 1.64
N PRO A 237 -8.30 -3.40 2.86
CA PRO A 237 -8.87 -4.02 4.04
C PRO A 237 -10.40 -4.09 3.92
N VAL A 238 -11.02 -5.14 4.47
CA VAL A 238 -12.47 -5.39 4.46
C VAL A 238 -13.00 -5.85 3.11
N VAL A 239 -12.59 -5.25 2.00
CA VAL A 239 -13.05 -5.64 0.65
C VAL A 239 -12.36 -6.93 0.20
N GLY A 240 -11.06 -6.99 0.12
CA GLY A 240 -10.20 -8.16 -0.10
C GLY A 240 -10.67 -9.19 -1.15
N ALA A 241 -9.91 -10.28 -1.25
CA ALA A 241 -10.21 -11.39 -2.16
C ALA A 241 -11.58 -12.08 -1.93
N PRO A 242 -12.10 -12.21 -0.68
CA PRO A 242 -13.40 -12.85 -0.43
C PRO A 242 -14.55 -12.20 -1.18
N THR A 243 -14.49 -10.88 -1.40
CA THR A 243 -15.54 -10.13 -2.11
C THR A 243 -15.74 -10.61 -3.55
N MET A 244 -14.68 -11.17 -4.18
CA MET A 244 -14.77 -11.74 -5.52
C MET A 244 -15.63 -13.00 -5.57
N CYS A 245 -15.80 -13.70 -4.44
CA CYS A 245 -16.68 -14.86 -4.37
C CYS A 245 -18.16 -14.49 -4.49
N ILE A 246 -18.54 -13.25 -4.16
CA ILE A 246 -19.95 -12.80 -4.24
C ILE A 246 -20.44 -12.78 -5.70
N PRO A 247 -19.85 -12.00 -6.62
CA PRO A 247 -20.29 -11.98 -8.01
C PRO A 247 -20.13 -13.35 -8.69
N ALA A 248 -19.07 -14.08 -8.36
CA ALA A 248 -18.86 -15.42 -8.88
C ALA A 248 -19.94 -16.41 -8.45
N SER A 249 -20.41 -16.32 -7.19
CA SER A 249 -21.53 -17.13 -6.70
C SER A 249 -22.84 -16.78 -7.38
N VAL A 250 -23.08 -15.48 -7.61
CA VAL A 250 -24.28 -15.02 -8.37
C VAL A 250 -24.27 -15.61 -9.79
N ILE A 251 -23.13 -15.65 -10.44
CA ILE A 251 -22.95 -16.29 -11.75
C ILE A 251 -23.34 -17.78 -11.71
N LEU A 252 -22.87 -18.50 -10.70
CA LEU A 252 -23.21 -19.92 -10.52
C LEU A 252 -24.70 -20.13 -10.25
N PHE A 253 -25.34 -19.28 -9.44
CA PHE A 253 -26.80 -19.33 -9.22
C PHE A 253 -27.57 -19.10 -10.50
N ALA A 254 -27.20 -18.08 -11.27
CA ALA A 254 -27.83 -17.80 -12.57
C ALA A 254 -27.63 -18.95 -13.57
N GLY A 255 -26.51 -19.69 -13.46
CA GLY A 255 -26.26 -20.92 -14.25
C GLY A 255 -27.04 -22.16 -13.79
N GLY A 256 -27.85 -22.06 -12.72
CA GLY A 256 -28.60 -23.19 -12.15
C GLY A 256 -27.75 -24.11 -11.23
N HIS A 257 -26.51 -23.70 -10.93
CA HIS A 257 -25.60 -24.47 -10.05
C HIS A 257 -25.68 -23.98 -8.60
N ASN A 258 -26.87 -24.03 -7.99
CA ASN A 258 -27.16 -23.45 -6.68
C ASN A 258 -26.21 -23.97 -5.58
N LEU A 259 -25.98 -25.28 -5.54
CA LEU A 259 -25.09 -25.88 -4.53
C LEU A 259 -23.65 -25.34 -4.65
N LYS A 260 -23.12 -25.24 -5.88
CA LYS A 260 -21.78 -24.70 -6.12
C LYS A 260 -21.69 -23.22 -5.72
N GLY A 261 -22.73 -22.43 -6.00
CA GLY A 261 -22.79 -21.02 -5.61
C GLY A 261 -22.77 -20.84 -4.09
N ILE A 262 -23.59 -21.63 -3.34
CA ILE A 262 -23.60 -21.59 -1.87
C ILE A 262 -22.22 -21.99 -1.31
N LEU A 263 -21.65 -23.09 -1.81
CA LEU A 263 -20.34 -23.56 -1.35
C LEU A 263 -19.21 -22.58 -1.67
N LEU A 264 -19.22 -21.93 -2.83
CA LEU A 264 -18.24 -20.91 -3.16
C LEU A 264 -18.35 -19.68 -2.26
N LEU A 265 -19.59 -19.25 -1.97
CA LEU A 265 -19.84 -18.13 -1.06
C LEU A 265 -19.37 -18.44 0.36
N ALA A 266 -19.69 -19.65 0.84
CA ALA A 266 -19.21 -20.13 2.14
C ALA A 266 -17.68 -20.24 2.17
N TYR A 267 -17.05 -20.77 1.13
CA TYR A 267 -15.60 -20.84 0.99
C TYR A 267 -14.96 -19.44 1.04
N GLY A 268 -15.50 -18.47 0.30
CA GLY A 268 -14.99 -17.10 0.30
C GLY A 268 -15.08 -16.42 1.67
N LEU A 269 -16.26 -16.44 2.28
CA LEU A 269 -16.52 -15.73 3.52
C LEU A 269 -15.91 -16.44 4.75
N LEU A 270 -16.06 -17.77 4.83
CA LEU A 270 -15.63 -18.54 6.01
C LEU A 270 -14.16 -18.95 5.92
N PHE A 271 -13.65 -19.30 4.75
CA PHE A 271 -12.29 -19.78 4.60
C PHE A 271 -11.31 -18.67 4.21
N ILE A 272 -11.49 -18.04 3.06
CA ILE A 272 -10.55 -17.00 2.59
C ILE A 272 -10.55 -15.80 3.55
N GLY A 273 -11.72 -15.35 4.02
CA GLY A 273 -11.84 -14.22 4.94
C GLY A 273 -11.19 -14.46 6.31
N ASN A 274 -11.26 -15.71 6.83
CA ASN A 274 -10.61 -16.03 8.10
C ASN A 274 -9.11 -16.26 7.98
N VAL A 275 -8.62 -16.71 6.83
CA VAL A 275 -7.18 -16.84 6.58
C VAL A 275 -6.46 -15.52 6.72
N ASP A 276 -7.06 -14.40 6.26
CA ASP A 276 -6.51 -13.05 6.49
C ASP A 276 -6.29 -12.79 7.99
N ASN A 277 -7.30 -13.01 8.81
CA ASN A 277 -7.23 -12.79 10.25
C ASN A 277 -6.15 -13.65 10.91
N VAL A 278 -6.07 -14.94 10.54
CA VAL A 278 -5.06 -15.87 11.08
C VAL A 278 -3.65 -15.45 10.69
N LEU A 279 -3.42 -15.13 9.41
CA LEU A 279 -2.11 -14.68 8.94
C LEU A 279 -1.70 -13.38 9.60
N ARG A 280 -2.62 -12.43 9.73
CA ARG A 280 -2.39 -11.15 10.40
C ARG A 280 -2.01 -11.34 11.88
N LEU A 281 -2.67 -12.25 12.59
CA LEU A 281 -2.31 -12.61 13.97
C LEU A 281 -0.92 -13.23 14.07
N ILE A 282 -0.54 -14.11 13.15
CA ILE A 282 0.78 -14.75 13.12
C ILE A 282 1.88 -13.72 12.84
N ILE A 283 1.65 -12.83 11.88
CA ILE A 283 2.59 -11.79 11.48
C ILE A 283 2.79 -10.79 12.63
N ASN A 284 1.70 -10.33 13.24
CA ASN A 284 1.75 -9.37 14.35
C ASN A 284 2.48 -9.94 15.57
N LYS A 285 2.29 -11.23 15.89
CA LYS A 285 3.02 -11.87 17.00
C LYS A 285 4.52 -11.96 16.76
N ARG A 286 4.97 -12.05 15.49
CA ARG A 286 6.39 -12.25 15.15
C ARG A 286 7.15 -10.97 14.82
N ILE A 287 6.48 -9.98 14.26
CA ILE A 287 7.16 -8.83 13.62
C ILE A 287 6.79 -7.50 14.28
N GLY A 288 5.59 -7.34 14.80
CA GLY A 288 5.19 -6.07 15.43
C GLY A 288 3.68 -5.94 15.64
N ASN A 289 3.30 -5.20 16.67
CA ASN A 289 1.91 -4.96 17.05
C ASN A 289 1.27 -3.84 16.21
N THR A 290 0.99 -4.09 14.94
CA THR A 290 0.19 -3.14 14.15
C THR A 290 -1.30 -3.46 14.29
N HIS A 291 -2.08 -2.49 14.79
CA HIS A 291 -3.53 -2.68 14.91
C HIS A 291 -4.19 -2.64 13.52
N PRO A 292 -5.16 -3.53 13.21
CA PRO A 292 -5.83 -3.56 11.91
C PRO A 292 -6.43 -2.22 11.46
N ILE A 293 -6.89 -1.40 12.41
CA ILE A 293 -7.44 -0.06 12.15
C ILE A 293 -6.40 0.84 11.48
N ILE A 294 -5.11 0.71 11.83
CA ILE A 294 -4.03 1.49 11.22
C ILE A 294 -3.91 1.19 9.74
N SER A 295 -4.05 -0.10 9.36
CA SER A 295 -4.04 -0.50 7.95
C SER A 295 -5.23 0.06 7.19
N VAL A 296 -6.45 0.01 7.78
CA VAL A 296 -7.66 0.55 7.15
C VAL A 296 -7.54 2.06 6.94
N ILE A 297 -7.29 2.81 8.01
CA ILE A 297 -7.18 4.28 7.95
C ILE A 297 -6.02 4.69 7.04
N GLY A 298 -4.88 3.99 7.14
CA GLY A 298 -3.70 4.24 6.32
C GLY A 298 -4.00 4.08 4.83
N VAL A 299 -4.73 3.05 4.43
CA VAL A 299 -5.16 2.87 3.03
C VAL A 299 -6.09 3.98 2.57
N PHE A 300 -7.07 4.36 3.38
CA PHE A 300 -8.00 5.46 3.04
C PHE A 300 -7.30 6.80 2.86
N ILE A 301 -6.27 7.09 3.66
CA ILE A 301 -5.45 8.30 3.52
C ILE A 301 -4.43 8.15 2.37
N GLY A 302 -3.82 6.97 2.24
CA GLY A 302 -2.73 6.72 1.31
C GLY A 302 -3.18 6.69 -0.14
N LEU A 303 -4.34 6.08 -0.43
CA LEU A 303 -4.83 5.90 -1.81
C LEU A 303 -5.04 7.23 -2.56
N PRO A 304 -5.70 8.26 -1.98
CA PRO A 304 -5.84 9.57 -2.62
C PRO A 304 -4.51 10.33 -2.76
N LEU A 305 -3.58 10.15 -1.82
CA LEU A 305 -2.31 10.90 -1.80
C LEU A 305 -1.25 10.30 -2.73
N PHE A 306 -1.17 8.98 -2.81
CA PHE A 306 -0.07 8.25 -3.47
C PHE A 306 -0.59 7.28 -4.55
N GLY A 307 -1.88 7.30 -4.87
CA GLY A 307 -2.49 6.34 -5.78
C GLY A 307 -2.32 4.90 -5.27
N ILE A 308 -2.12 3.95 -6.18
CA ILE A 308 -1.98 2.51 -5.85
C ILE A 308 -0.84 2.25 -4.85
N LEU A 309 0.26 2.99 -4.92
CA LEU A 309 1.36 2.88 -3.96
C LEU A 309 0.91 3.27 -2.54
N GLY A 310 -0.13 4.08 -2.41
CA GLY A 310 -0.73 4.45 -1.13
C GLY A 310 -1.34 3.29 -0.35
N LEU A 311 -1.70 2.19 -1.01
CA LEU A 311 -2.14 0.96 -0.35
C LEU A 311 -1.05 0.40 0.59
N VAL A 312 0.21 0.58 0.23
CA VAL A 312 1.37 0.14 1.01
C VAL A 312 1.89 1.27 1.90
N PHE A 313 2.05 2.45 1.34
CA PHE A 313 2.69 3.57 2.05
C PHE A 313 1.78 4.21 3.10
N GLY A 314 0.47 4.22 2.87
CA GLY A 314 -0.48 4.81 3.82
C GLY A 314 -0.41 4.18 5.22
N PRO A 315 -0.55 2.86 5.37
CA PRO A 315 -0.39 2.19 6.65
C PRO A 315 0.98 2.39 7.29
N VAL A 316 2.05 2.37 6.48
CA VAL A 316 3.42 2.60 6.97
C VAL A 316 3.56 4.03 7.51
N LEU A 317 3.09 5.02 6.78
CA LEU A 317 3.15 6.43 7.18
C LEU A 317 2.36 6.67 8.47
N LEU A 318 1.15 6.13 8.57
CA LEU A 318 0.32 6.25 9.77
C LEU A 318 0.98 5.57 10.98
N SER A 319 1.58 4.40 10.78
CA SER A 319 2.36 3.71 11.82
C SER A 319 3.53 4.56 12.30
N TYR A 320 4.23 5.23 11.39
CA TYR A 320 5.32 6.14 11.74
C TYR A 320 4.85 7.35 12.53
N PHE A 321 3.73 7.94 12.13
CA PHE A 321 3.14 9.06 12.85
C PHE A 321 2.75 8.68 14.28
N LEU A 322 2.08 7.54 14.46
CA LEU A 322 1.68 7.05 15.79
C LEU A 322 2.88 6.73 16.67
N LEU A 323 3.93 6.17 16.08
CA LEU A 323 5.19 5.92 16.80
C LEU A 323 5.85 7.23 17.27
N LEU A 324 5.85 8.27 16.45
CA LEU A 324 6.33 9.60 16.87
C LEU A 324 5.52 10.19 18.01
N LEU A 325 4.19 10.01 17.99
CA LEU A 325 3.31 10.44 19.09
C LEU A 325 3.64 9.68 20.37
N GLU A 326 3.80 8.36 20.31
CA GLU A 326 4.16 7.53 21.48
C GLU A 326 5.48 7.99 22.12
N ILE A 327 6.48 8.26 21.27
CA ILE A 327 7.80 8.75 21.76
C ILE A 327 7.65 10.13 22.40
N TYR A 328 6.88 11.03 21.78
CA TYR A 328 6.65 12.36 22.34
C TYR A 328 5.95 12.29 23.70
N GLU A 329 4.90 11.48 23.82
CA GLU A 329 4.16 11.28 25.08
C GLU A 329 5.05 10.67 26.17
N THR A 330 5.83 9.64 25.83
CA THR A 330 6.77 9.00 26.76
C THR A 330 7.82 9.98 27.28
N ASN A 331 8.38 10.81 26.40
CA ASN A 331 9.34 11.83 26.78
C ASN A 331 8.73 12.91 27.68
N ARG A 332 7.50 13.34 27.41
CA ARG A 332 6.76 14.30 28.22
C ARG A 332 6.50 13.78 29.62
N MET A 333 5.98 12.54 29.72
CA MET A 333 5.71 11.91 31.03
C MET A 333 7.01 11.73 31.85
N ALA A 334 8.12 11.41 31.18
CA ALA A 334 9.42 11.32 31.87
C ALA A 334 9.91 12.68 32.38
N ALA A 335 9.72 13.75 31.59
CA ALA A 335 10.05 15.12 32.02
C ALA A 335 9.20 15.57 33.21
N ASP A 336 7.89 15.34 33.15
CA ASP A 336 6.95 15.69 34.24
C ASP A 336 7.28 14.92 35.55
N ARG A 337 7.68 13.65 35.44
CA ARG A 337 8.13 12.87 36.60
C ARG A 337 9.41 13.43 37.23
N LEU A 338 10.40 13.79 36.39
CA LEU A 338 11.65 14.38 36.86
C LEU A 338 11.41 15.75 37.54
N GLU A 339 10.49 16.53 36.98
CA GLU A 339 10.13 17.82 37.56
C GLU A 339 9.47 17.65 38.92
N ARG A 340 8.52 16.72 39.08
CA ARG A 340 7.90 16.36 40.37
C ARG A 340 8.90 15.87 41.42
N ILE A 341 9.91 15.08 40.98
CA ILE A 341 10.98 14.63 41.91
C ILE A 341 11.88 15.81 42.30
N ARG A 342 12.15 16.74 41.37
CA ARG A 342 12.98 17.92 41.63
C ARG A 342 12.31 18.98 42.48
N THR A 343 11.01 19.17 42.32
CA THR A 343 10.22 20.17 43.11
C THR A 343 9.85 19.66 44.49
N GLY A 344 10.01 18.35 44.81
CA GLY A 344 9.70 17.73 46.09
C GLY A 344 8.24 17.86 46.49
N PRO A 345 7.70 17.03 47.38
CA PRO A 345 6.44 17.37 48.04
C PRO A 345 6.72 18.58 48.94
N GLU A 346 6.12 19.71 48.64
CA GLU A 346 5.99 20.75 49.64
C GLU A 346 5.34 20.10 50.86
N MET A 347 6.12 19.96 51.94
CA MET A 347 5.63 19.49 53.22
C MET A 347 4.55 20.50 53.65
N GLN A 348 3.28 20.11 53.55
CA GLN A 348 2.20 20.68 54.34
C GLN A 348 2.12 19.98 55.69
#